data_51935daec06f3df71d758847fa491165
#
_entry.id   51935daec06f3df71d758847fa491165
#
_cell.length_a   1.000
_cell.length_b   1.000
_cell.length_c   1.000
_cell.angle_alpha   90.00
_cell.angle_beta   90.00
_cell.angle_gamma   90.00
#
_symmetry.space_group_name_H-M   'P 1'
#
loop_
_entity.id
_entity.type
_entity.pdbx_description
1 polymer ?
#
loop_
_entity_poly.entity_id
_entity_poly.type
_entity_poly.pdbx_seq_one_letter_code
_entity_poly.pdbx_strand_id
1 'polypeptide(L)'
;MVIIITILAYFSILLVFSRLTSRRATNDTFYRANRRSPWYMVAFGMIGASISGITFVSVPGMVVKTDMSYLQMCLGFILGYAVVAFVLLPVYYRLNLTTIYSYLQTRLGQRAYKTGASFFLLSKLIGAAVRFYVVCIILQRFVLDQLGVPFVLTVVIMVGLIWLYTRRGGIKTLVWTDSFQTLCMFLALLLIIYHVTSELNLSLGQAVTAIANDSHSRIFIWDDWGSKLNFWKMFFSGIFVVIVMTGLDQDMMQKNLTCKTLRDAQKDMCTYGLAFVPVNLLFLSLGILLMMLANKEGIAIPQMTDDLLPMFAATGSLGTLIIVLFTIGIVATSFSSADSAMTALTTSWCVDIMERKDDEKLRKRTHLGFALLFVVVILGFKMVNSTSVIDAIYIICSYTYGPLLGLFAFGLFTRWQVKDRAVPYIAIVSPVICFAIETITKQITGYHFGYELLILNGALTFAGLFIFRKLQ
;
A
#
# COMPACT_ATOMS: atom_id res chain seq x y z
N MET A 1 21.33 16.54 -14.41
CA MET A 1 20.45 17.68 -14.83
C MET A 1 19.07 17.20 -15.35
N VAL A 2 18.99 16.24 -16.27
CA VAL A 2 17.71 15.72 -16.84
C VAL A 2 16.75 15.24 -15.75
N ILE A 3 17.20 14.46 -14.79
CA ILE A 3 16.38 13.91 -13.70
C ILE A 3 15.73 15.02 -12.86
N ILE A 4 16.48 16.05 -12.51
CA ILE A 4 15.95 17.19 -11.72
C ILE A 4 14.87 17.93 -12.52
N ILE A 5 15.11 18.17 -13.79
CA ILE A 5 14.12 18.83 -14.68
C ILE A 5 12.85 17.96 -14.75
N THR A 6 13.00 16.64 -14.87
CA THR A 6 11.88 15.69 -14.90
C THR A 6 11.07 15.74 -13.60
N ILE A 7 11.74 15.72 -12.44
CA ILE A 7 11.09 15.82 -11.13
C ILE A 7 10.36 17.18 -10.99
N LEU A 8 11.00 18.27 -11.35
CA LEU A 8 10.41 19.61 -11.27
C LEU A 8 9.19 19.74 -12.19
N ALA A 9 9.28 19.24 -13.44
CA ALA A 9 8.17 19.24 -14.38
C ALA A 9 7.00 18.41 -13.83
N TYR A 10 7.28 17.21 -13.32
CA TYR A 10 6.29 16.33 -12.72
C TYR A 10 5.55 17.02 -11.54
N PHE A 11 6.28 17.61 -10.60
CA PHE A 11 5.66 18.33 -9.49
C PHE A 11 4.90 19.59 -9.92
N SER A 12 5.37 20.27 -10.92
CA SER A 12 4.66 21.42 -11.48
C SER A 12 3.27 21.01 -11.99
N ILE A 13 3.16 19.86 -12.65
CA ILE A 13 1.88 19.30 -13.11
C ILE A 13 0.98 18.97 -11.92
N LEU A 14 1.50 18.30 -10.86
CA LEU A 14 0.73 18.00 -9.66
C LEU A 14 0.20 19.26 -8.96
N LEU A 15 1.02 20.31 -8.88
CA LEU A 15 0.61 21.59 -8.30
C LEU A 15 -0.49 22.28 -9.14
N VAL A 16 -0.44 22.16 -10.46
CA VAL A 16 -1.50 22.65 -11.35
C VAL A 16 -2.80 21.89 -11.09
N PHE A 17 -2.77 20.54 -11.05
CA PHE A 17 -3.94 19.74 -10.66
C PHE A 17 -4.49 20.13 -9.30
N SER A 18 -3.61 20.30 -8.31
CA SER A 18 -4.02 20.73 -6.96
C SER A 18 -4.72 22.09 -6.99
N ARG A 19 -4.21 23.07 -7.73
CA ARG A 19 -4.84 24.39 -7.85
C ARG A 19 -6.20 24.34 -8.53
N LEU A 20 -6.33 23.52 -9.58
CA LEU A 20 -7.59 23.38 -10.32
C LEU A 20 -8.67 22.68 -9.49
N THR A 21 -8.32 21.62 -8.78
CA THR A 21 -9.26 20.80 -8.00
C THR A 21 -9.64 21.43 -6.66
N SER A 22 -8.77 22.29 -6.09
CA SER A 22 -8.96 22.87 -4.76
C SER A 22 -9.64 24.26 -4.74
N ARG A 23 -10.10 24.75 -5.87
CA ARG A 23 -10.75 26.08 -6.03
C ARG A 23 -11.97 26.21 -5.19
N ARG A 24 -12.40 26.08 -4.23
CA ARG A 24 -13.56 26.13 -3.30
C ARG A 24 -13.59 24.89 -2.43
N ALA A 25 -12.40 24.44 -1.98
CA ALA A 25 -12.31 23.27 -1.15
C ALA A 25 -12.88 23.56 0.25
N THR A 26 -13.78 22.70 0.70
CA THR A 26 -14.34 22.64 2.06
C THR A 26 -13.78 21.41 2.80
N ASN A 27 -14.13 21.23 4.08
CA ASN A 27 -13.79 19.99 4.79
C ASN A 27 -14.44 18.76 4.13
N ASP A 28 -15.67 18.85 3.61
CA ASP A 28 -16.30 17.76 2.88
C ASP A 28 -15.56 17.43 1.57
N THR A 29 -15.06 18.44 0.88
CA THR A 29 -14.19 18.25 -0.28
C THR A 29 -12.92 17.49 0.09
N PHE A 30 -12.32 17.85 1.23
CA PHE A 30 -11.09 17.21 1.72
C PHE A 30 -11.32 15.76 2.14
N TYR A 31 -12.43 15.46 2.83
CA TYR A 31 -12.68 14.13 3.39
C TYR A 31 -13.38 13.16 2.42
N ARG A 32 -14.28 13.64 1.56
CA ARG A 32 -15.18 12.81 0.75
C ARG A 32 -15.28 13.21 -0.72
N ALA A 33 -14.52 14.23 -1.17
CA ALA A 33 -14.65 14.81 -2.52
C ALA A 33 -16.11 15.14 -2.90
N ASN A 34 -16.95 15.54 -1.93
CA ASN A 34 -18.38 15.78 -2.06
C ASN A 34 -19.16 14.57 -2.67
N ARG A 35 -18.61 13.36 -2.64
CA ARG A 35 -19.17 12.13 -3.24
C ARG A 35 -19.55 12.32 -4.72
N ARG A 36 -18.64 12.86 -5.53
CA ARG A 36 -18.87 13.14 -6.96
C ARG A 36 -17.75 12.64 -7.86
N SER A 37 -16.89 11.76 -7.36
CA SER A 37 -15.80 11.22 -8.16
C SER A 37 -16.31 10.19 -9.15
N PRO A 38 -15.86 10.22 -10.42
CA PRO A 38 -16.16 9.17 -11.39
C PRO A 38 -15.50 7.85 -10.97
N TRP A 39 -16.25 6.77 -10.94
CA TRP A 39 -15.77 5.47 -10.47
C TRP A 39 -14.53 4.95 -11.22
N TYR A 40 -14.45 5.16 -12.53
CA TYR A 40 -13.33 4.74 -13.36
C TYR A 40 -12.03 5.50 -13.04
N MET A 41 -12.13 6.78 -12.65
CA MET A 41 -10.97 7.57 -12.19
C MET A 41 -10.49 7.08 -10.83
N VAL A 42 -11.45 6.74 -9.94
CA VAL A 42 -11.12 6.20 -8.63
C VAL A 42 -10.44 4.84 -8.79
N ALA A 43 -11.00 3.92 -9.59
CA ALA A 43 -10.43 2.60 -9.87
C ALA A 43 -9.01 2.70 -10.43
N PHE A 44 -8.81 3.54 -11.44
CA PHE A 44 -7.51 3.73 -12.05
C PHE A 44 -6.49 4.32 -11.06
N GLY A 45 -6.88 5.35 -10.29
CA GLY A 45 -6.03 5.93 -9.24
C GLY A 45 -5.72 4.96 -8.10
N MET A 46 -6.68 4.11 -7.71
CA MET A 46 -6.48 3.09 -6.68
C MET A 46 -5.45 2.03 -7.09
N ILE A 47 -5.37 1.65 -8.37
CA ILE A 47 -4.32 0.76 -8.87
C ILE A 47 -2.95 1.35 -8.57
N GLY A 48 -2.71 2.59 -8.97
CA GLY A 48 -1.41 3.25 -8.74
C GLY A 48 -1.09 3.51 -7.27
N ALA A 49 -2.10 3.84 -6.46
CA ALA A 49 -1.90 4.05 -5.02
C ALA A 49 -1.54 2.76 -4.28
N SER A 50 -2.00 1.60 -4.77
CA SER A 50 -1.67 0.28 -4.21
C SER A 50 -0.33 -0.24 -4.67
N ILE A 51 0.05 0.08 -5.90
CA ILE A 51 1.38 -0.18 -6.45
C ILE A 51 2.31 0.91 -5.93
N SER A 52 2.84 0.70 -4.73
CA SER A 52 3.81 1.65 -4.15
C SER A 52 5.16 1.60 -4.87
N GLY A 53 6.03 2.57 -4.62
CA GLY A 53 7.41 2.54 -5.14
C GLY A 53 8.18 1.28 -4.76
N ILE A 54 7.85 0.67 -3.61
CA ILE A 54 8.39 -0.64 -3.24
C ILE A 54 7.93 -1.71 -4.24
N THR A 55 6.66 -1.77 -4.58
CA THR A 55 6.16 -2.73 -5.59
C THR A 55 6.90 -2.56 -6.92
N PHE A 56 7.16 -1.31 -7.32
CA PHE A 56 7.88 -1.00 -8.57
C PHE A 56 9.29 -1.57 -8.59
N VAL A 57 9.93 -1.70 -7.45
CA VAL A 57 11.31 -2.16 -7.29
C VAL A 57 11.38 -3.61 -6.86
N SER A 58 10.61 -3.98 -5.83
CA SER A 58 10.73 -5.28 -5.17
C SER A 58 10.00 -6.40 -5.90
N VAL A 59 8.87 -6.14 -6.58
CA VAL A 59 8.15 -7.22 -7.28
C VAL A 59 8.97 -7.79 -8.44
N PRO A 60 9.65 -7.00 -9.28
CA PRO A 60 10.61 -7.56 -10.24
C PRO A 60 11.73 -8.35 -9.55
N GLY A 61 12.26 -7.85 -8.44
CA GLY A 61 13.33 -8.51 -7.69
C GLY A 61 12.92 -9.82 -7.00
N MET A 62 11.63 -9.95 -6.59
CA MET A 62 11.13 -11.16 -5.91
C MET A 62 11.33 -12.42 -6.76
N VAL A 63 11.26 -12.33 -8.08
CA VAL A 63 11.39 -13.47 -9.00
C VAL A 63 12.70 -14.23 -8.79
N VAL A 64 13.77 -13.54 -8.43
CA VAL A 64 15.11 -14.15 -8.19
C VAL A 64 15.07 -15.24 -7.11
N LYS A 65 14.23 -15.08 -6.08
CA LYS A 65 14.20 -16.00 -4.91
C LYS A 65 12.90 -16.81 -4.81
N THR A 66 11.81 -16.31 -5.39
CA THR A 66 10.47 -16.86 -5.16
C THR A 66 9.74 -17.19 -6.46
N ASP A 67 10.42 -17.11 -7.59
CA ASP A 67 9.84 -17.28 -8.92
C ASP A 67 8.60 -16.35 -9.10
N MET A 68 7.66 -16.73 -9.93
CA MET A 68 6.39 -15.99 -10.07
C MET A 68 5.34 -16.36 -9.00
N SER A 69 5.72 -16.99 -7.89
CA SER A 69 4.79 -17.48 -6.85
C SER A 69 3.93 -16.39 -6.20
N TYR A 70 4.35 -15.12 -6.24
CA TYR A 70 3.54 -14.00 -5.74
C TYR A 70 2.18 -13.89 -6.45
N LEU A 71 2.04 -14.38 -7.68
CA LEU A 71 0.75 -14.43 -8.37
C LEU A 71 -0.29 -15.30 -7.66
N GLN A 72 0.11 -16.32 -6.90
CA GLN A 72 -0.80 -17.11 -6.07
C GLN A 72 -1.54 -16.23 -5.06
N MET A 73 -0.82 -15.31 -4.42
CA MET A 73 -1.40 -14.33 -3.50
C MET A 73 -2.31 -13.34 -4.23
N CYS A 74 -1.91 -12.89 -5.43
CA CYS A 74 -2.71 -11.99 -6.26
C CYS A 74 -4.04 -12.64 -6.70
N LEU A 75 -4.09 -13.96 -6.92
CA LEU A 75 -5.35 -14.68 -7.16
C LEU A 75 -6.28 -14.62 -5.94
N GLY A 76 -5.71 -14.73 -4.72
CA GLY A 76 -6.45 -14.54 -3.48
C GLY A 76 -7.04 -13.12 -3.36
N PHE A 77 -6.32 -12.12 -3.85
CA PHE A 77 -6.77 -10.73 -3.83
C PHE A 77 -8.12 -10.55 -4.55
N ILE A 78 -8.38 -11.26 -5.65
CA ILE A 78 -9.65 -11.18 -6.38
C ILE A 78 -10.83 -11.48 -5.46
N LEU A 79 -10.74 -12.57 -4.68
CA LEU A 79 -11.79 -12.92 -3.72
C LEU A 79 -11.85 -11.92 -2.56
N GLY A 80 -10.71 -11.44 -2.08
CA GLY A 80 -10.65 -10.38 -1.07
C GLY A 80 -11.38 -9.12 -1.53
N TYR A 81 -11.15 -8.66 -2.75
CA TYR A 81 -11.85 -7.50 -3.33
C TYR A 81 -13.34 -7.76 -3.51
N ALA A 82 -13.74 -8.98 -3.87
CA ALA A 82 -15.15 -9.34 -3.92
C ALA A 82 -15.82 -9.24 -2.54
N VAL A 83 -15.16 -9.70 -1.48
CA VAL A 83 -15.66 -9.53 -0.10
C VAL A 83 -15.78 -8.04 0.26
N VAL A 84 -14.77 -7.22 -0.07
CA VAL A 84 -14.86 -5.77 0.16
C VAL A 84 -16.04 -5.17 -0.60
N ALA A 85 -16.19 -5.49 -1.88
CA ALA A 85 -17.22 -4.93 -2.75
C ALA A 85 -18.64 -5.31 -2.33
N PHE A 86 -18.86 -6.57 -1.91
CA PHE A 86 -20.22 -7.09 -1.70
C PHE A 86 -20.60 -7.25 -0.22
N VAL A 87 -19.63 -7.21 0.71
CA VAL A 87 -19.91 -7.30 2.15
C VAL A 87 -19.64 -5.95 2.85
N LEU A 88 -18.47 -5.37 2.69
CA LEU A 88 -18.08 -4.17 3.43
C LEU A 88 -18.69 -2.88 2.86
N LEU A 89 -18.63 -2.66 1.54
CA LEU A 89 -19.14 -1.44 0.92
C LEU A 89 -20.65 -1.24 1.14
N PRO A 90 -21.52 -2.26 1.06
CA PRO A 90 -22.95 -2.11 1.40
C PRO A 90 -23.15 -1.57 2.82
N VAL A 91 -22.37 -2.02 3.81
CA VAL A 91 -22.44 -1.53 5.19
C VAL A 91 -22.03 -0.07 5.27
N TYR A 92 -20.92 0.30 4.64
CA TYR A 92 -20.39 1.66 4.67
C TYR A 92 -21.29 2.68 3.98
N TYR A 93 -21.88 2.30 2.84
CA TYR A 93 -22.81 3.16 2.11
C TYR A 93 -24.17 3.28 2.82
N ARG A 94 -24.71 2.18 3.37
CA ARG A 94 -25.96 2.18 4.13
C ARG A 94 -25.88 3.09 5.35
N LEU A 95 -24.75 3.09 6.05
CA LEU A 95 -24.54 3.92 7.24
C LEU A 95 -24.04 5.33 6.90
N ASN A 96 -23.86 5.65 5.61
CA ASN A 96 -23.40 6.96 5.13
C ASN A 96 -22.09 7.44 5.80
N LEU A 97 -21.15 6.53 6.01
CA LEU A 97 -19.95 6.80 6.79
C LEU A 97 -19.01 7.83 6.12
N THR A 98 -18.33 8.64 6.93
CA THR A 98 -17.20 9.49 6.52
C THR A 98 -15.89 8.72 6.72
N THR A 99 -15.78 8.00 7.83
CA THR A 99 -14.70 7.06 8.12
C THR A 99 -15.28 5.69 8.44
N ILE A 100 -14.58 4.64 8.05
CA ILE A 100 -15.05 3.26 8.21
C ILE A 100 -15.14 2.87 9.69
N TYR A 101 -14.32 3.49 10.57
CA TYR A 101 -14.27 3.15 11.99
C TYR A 101 -15.53 3.59 12.74
N SER A 102 -16.30 4.56 12.23
CA SER A 102 -17.61 4.93 12.78
C SER A 102 -18.59 3.75 12.81
N TYR A 103 -18.37 2.70 11.98
CA TYR A 103 -19.10 1.44 12.09
C TYR A 103 -18.90 0.77 13.45
N LEU A 104 -17.68 0.76 13.98
CA LEU A 104 -17.37 0.15 15.28
C LEU A 104 -18.09 0.88 16.41
N GLN A 105 -18.29 2.22 16.29
CA GLN A 105 -19.02 3.01 17.27
C GLN A 105 -20.48 2.55 17.37
N THR A 106 -21.14 2.40 16.24
CA THR A 106 -22.56 1.99 16.21
C THR A 106 -22.76 0.54 16.62
N ARG A 107 -21.76 -0.33 16.41
CA ARG A 107 -21.89 -1.76 16.59
C ARG A 107 -21.34 -2.28 17.92
N LEU A 108 -20.21 -1.77 18.39
CA LEU A 108 -19.49 -2.27 19.56
C LEU A 108 -19.37 -1.23 20.68
N GLY A 109 -19.25 0.06 20.36
CA GLY A 109 -19.18 1.13 21.32
C GLY A 109 -18.07 2.15 21.05
N GLN A 110 -18.03 3.20 21.90
CA GLN A 110 -17.11 4.33 21.72
C GLN A 110 -15.64 3.96 21.87
N ARG A 111 -15.31 3.04 22.80
CA ARG A 111 -13.92 2.61 23.00
C ARG A 111 -13.44 1.72 21.85
N ALA A 112 -14.31 0.83 21.34
CA ALA A 112 -14.02 0.04 20.14
C ALA A 112 -13.73 0.94 18.92
N TYR A 113 -14.51 2.00 18.74
CA TYR A 113 -14.31 2.99 17.70
C TYR A 113 -12.94 3.68 17.80
N LYS A 114 -12.62 4.24 18.98
CA LYS A 114 -11.32 4.90 19.22
C LYS A 114 -10.15 3.93 19.08
N THR A 115 -10.31 2.68 19.53
CA THR A 115 -9.29 1.64 19.40
C THR A 115 -9.03 1.33 17.94
N GLY A 116 -10.07 1.08 17.14
CA GLY A 116 -9.91 0.81 15.70
C GLY A 116 -9.22 1.96 14.97
N ALA A 117 -9.66 3.21 15.19
CA ALA A 117 -9.04 4.38 14.60
C ALA A 117 -7.57 4.55 15.03
N SER A 118 -7.24 4.29 16.30
CA SER A 118 -5.86 4.39 16.81
C SER A 118 -4.93 3.33 16.20
N PHE A 119 -5.39 2.08 16.07
CA PHE A 119 -4.63 1.04 15.39
C PHE A 119 -4.39 1.36 13.92
N PHE A 120 -5.39 1.91 13.23
CA PHE A 120 -5.21 2.40 11.85
C PHE A 120 -4.16 3.52 11.79
N LEU A 121 -4.28 4.54 12.63
CA LEU A 121 -3.33 5.67 12.64
C LEU A 121 -1.89 5.19 12.83
N LEU A 122 -1.68 4.28 13.80
CA LEU A 122 -0.36 3.70 14.06
C LEU A 122 0.15 2.89 12.87
N SER A 123 -0.66 1.97 12.38
CA SER A 123 -0.31 1.09 11.27
C SER A 123 -0.02 1.87 9.99
N LYS A 124 -0.89 2.82 9.65
CA LYS A 124 -0.78 3.60 8.43
C LYS A 124 0.42 4.55 8.47
N LEU A 125 0.64 5.22 9.60
CA LEU A 125 1.78 6.12 9.76
C LEU A 125 3.11 5.37 9.55
N ILE A 126 3.30 4.26 10.28
CA ILE A 126 4.55 3.50 10.20
C ILE A 126 4.67 2.85 8.82
N GLY A 127 3.63 2.14 8.36
CA GLY A 127 3.67 1.43 7.08
C GLY A 127 3.90 2.33 5.87
N ALA A 128 3.28 3.51 5.84
CA ALA A 128 3.46 4.47 4.75
C ALA A 128 4.83 5.18 4.83
N ALA A 129 5.30 5.52 6.04
CA ALA A 129 6.62 6.12 6.23
C ALA A 129 7.75 5.16 5.80
N VAL A 130 7.64 3.87 6.15
CA VAL A 130 8.60 2.83 5.74
C VAL A 130 8.62 2.66 4.22
N ARG A 131 7.45 2.66 3.57
CA ARG A 131 7.37 2.61 2.10
C ARG A 131 8.01 3.84 1.46
N PHE A 132 7.78 5.01 2.01
CA PHE A 132 8.32 6.25 1.47
C PHE A 132 9.83 6.39 1.74
N TYR A 133 10.33 5.81 2.84
CA TYR A 133 11.77 5.72 3.12
C TYR A 133 12.55 5.05 1.98
N VAL A 134 12.04 3.91 1.44
CA VAL A 134 12.71 3.21 0.34
C VAL A 134 12.91 4.11 -0.86
N VAL A 135 11.90 4.88 -1.20
CA VAL A 135 11.98 5.80 -2.33
C VAL A 135 12.95 6.94 -2.06
N CYS A 136 12.91 7.50 -0.85
CA CYS A 136 13.87 8.53 -0.47
C CYS A 136 15.32 8.01 -0.56
N ILE A 137 15.56 6.74 -0.16
CA ILE A 137 16.91 6.16 -0.22
C ILE A 137 17.36 5.85 -1.66
N ILE A 138 16.43 5.40 -2.51
CA ILE A 138 16.73 5.15 -3.92
C ILE A 138 17.03 6.48 -4.63
N LEU A 139 16.18 7.48 -4.46
CA LEU A 139 16.43 8.81 -5.03
C LEU A 139 17.71 9.43 -4.48
N GLN A 140 18.01 9.24 -3.19
CA GLN A 140 19.25 9.68 -2.59
C GLN A 140 20.44 9.03 -3.27
N ARG A 141 20.52 7.70 -3.24
CA ARG A 141 21.65 6.92 -3.74
C ARG A 141 21.92 7.14 -5.22
N PHE A 142 20.87 7.15 -6.04
CA PHE A 142 21.03 7.16 -7.49
C PHE A 142 20.98 8.57 -8.13
N VAL A 143 20.48 9.58 -7.40
CA VAL A 143 20.25 10.91 -7.97
C VAL A 143 20.92 12.01 -7.14
N LEU A 144 20.67 12.06 -5.84
CA LEU A 144 20.95 13.23 -5.02
C LEU A 144 22.33 13.18 -4.33
N ASP A 145 22.90 11.97 -4.12
CA ASP A 145 24.25 11.83 -3.56
C ASP A 145 25.30 12.46 -4.49
N GLN A 146 25.10 12.34 -5.80
CA GLN A 146 25.99 12.98 -6.80
C GLN A 146 25.97 14.53 -6.71
N LEU A 147 24.93 15.09 -6.10
CA LEU A 147 24.76 16.53 -5.90
C LEU A 147 25.13 16.98 -4.48
N GLY A 148 25.63 16.07 -3.64
CA GLY A 148 25.98 16.36 -2.26
C GLY A 148 24.77 16.73 -1.35
N VAL A 149 23.55 16.40 -1.74
CA VAL A 149 22.34 16.71 -0.96
C VAL A 149 22.24 15.76 0.24
N PRO A 150 22.18 16.27 1.50
CA PRO A 150 22.02 15.39 2.67
C PRO A 150 20.63 14.74 2.69
N PHE A 151 20.56 13.47 3.11
CA PHE A 151 19.32 12.67 3.14
C PHE A 151 18.16 13.35 3.89
N VAL A 152 18.47 14.04 4.99
CA VAL A 152 17.45 14.79 5.77
C VAL A 152 16.74 15.80 4.88
N LEU A 153 17.51 16.54 4.07
CA LEU A 153 16.95 17.54 3.15
C LEU A 153 16.09 16.90 2.05
N THR A 154 16.51 15.75 1.54
CA THR A 154 15.72 14.95 0.59
C THR A 154 14.35 14.62 1.19
N VAL A 155 14.31 14.05 2.39
CA VAL A 155 13.06 13.68 3.06
C VAL A 155 12.18 14.90 3.31
N VAL A 156 12.74 15.99 3.83
CA VAL A 156 12.01 17.24 4.14
C VAL A 156 11.40 17.84 2.86
N ILE A 157 12.17 17.91 1.78
CA ILE A 157 11.69 18.46 0.50
C ILE A 157 10.57 17.58 -0.05
N MET A 158 10.76 16.25 -0.09
CA MET A 158 9.78 15.34 -0.66
C MET A 158 8.46 15.34 0.12
N VAL A 159 8.50 15.24 1.45
CA VAL A 159 7.29 15.32 2.30
C VAL A 159 6.67 16.72 2.24
N GLY A 160 7.47 17.78 2.18
CA GLY A 160 7.01 19.16 2.03
C GLY A 160 6.25 19.38 0.72
N LEU A 161 6.69 18.78 -0.38
CA LEU A 161 6.00 18.82 -1.67
C LEU A 161 4.65 18.10 -1.58
N ILE A 162 4.58 16.91 -0.96
CA ILE A 162 3.31 16.20 -0.73
C ILE A 162 2.35 17.09 0.06
N TRP A 163 2.79 17.63 1.19
CA TRP A 163 1.98 18.53 2.00
C TRP A 163 1.48 19.73 1.20
N LEU A 164 2.32 20.31 0.35
CA LEU A 164 1.99 21.52 -0.40
C LEU A 164 0.81 21.32 -1.35
N TYR A 165 0.75 20.22 -2.11
CA TYR A 165 -0.33 20.00 -3.06
C TYR A 165 -1.58 19.34 -2.45
N THR A 166 -1.44 18.61 -1.32
CA THR A 166 -2.59 17.94 -0.68
C THR A 166 -3.34 18.82 0.32
N ARG A 167 -2.71 19.82 0.93
CA ARG A 167 -3.22 20.60 2.07
C ARG A 167 -4.59 21.25 1.89
N ARG A 168 -5.04 21.52 0.67
CA ARG A 168 -6.30 22.20 0.36
C ARG A 168 -7.39 21.23 -0.10
N GLY A 169 -7.12 20.45 -1.14
CA GLY A 169 -8.12 19.61 -1.80
C GLY A 169 -8.30 18.23 -1.20
N GLY A 170 -7.29 17.73 -0.48
CA GLY A 170 -7.33 16.38 0.12
C GLY A 170 -7.72 15.33 -0.92
N ILE A 171 -8.69 14.45 -0.56
CA ILE A 171 -9.08 13.32 -1.39
C ILE A 171 -9.58 13.72 -2.80
N LYS A 172 -10.20 14.89 -2.96
CA LYS A 172 -10.63 15.37 -4.28
C LYS A 172 -9.46 15.60 -5.22
N THR A 173 -8.36 16.15 -4.70
CA THR A 173 -7.13 16.33 -5.48
C THR A 173 -6.52 14.97 -5.80
N LEU A 174 -6.46 14.07 -4.80
CA LEU A 174 -5.85 12.75 -4.94
C LEU A 174 -6.49 11.91 -6.04
N VAL A 175 -7.81 11.90 -6.19
CA VAL A 175 -8.47 11.16 -7.29
C VAL A 175 -7.90 11.52 -8.67
N TRP A 176 -7.56 12.79 -8.90
CA TRP A 176 -6.99 13.26 -10.16
C TRP A 176 -5.47 13.06 -10.23
N THR A 177 -4.76 13.39 -9.16
CA THR A 177 -3.30 13.21 -9.13
C THR A 177 -2.92 11.74 -9.18
N ASP A 178 -3.63 10.86 -8.46
CA ASP A 178 -3.38 9.42 -8.48
C ASP A 178 -3.62 8.82 -9.87
N SER A 179 -4.67 9.28 -10.58
CA SER A 179 -4.91 8.82 -11.95
C SER A 179 -3.77 9.23 -12.90
N PHE A 180 -3.27 10.45 -12.76
CA PHE A 180 -2.11 10.91 -13.52
C PHE A 180 -0.83 10.12 -13.14
N GLN A 181 -0.62 9.91 -11.88
CA GLN A 181 0.51 9.15 -11.36
C GLN A 181 0.47 7.68 -11.82
N THR A 182 -0.70 7.08 -11.83
CA THR A 182 -0.92 5.73 -12.35
C THR A 182 -0.61 5.64 -13.84
N LEU A 183 -1.02 6.63 -14.62
CA LEU A 183 -0.69 6.72 -16.05
C LEU A 183 0.83 6.80 -16.25
N CYS A 184 1.52 7.67 -15.51
CA CYS A 184 2.98 7.79 -15.56
C CYS A 184 3.67 6.46 -15.21
N MET A 185 3.19 5.77 -14.16
CA MET A 185 3.70 4.48 -13.74
C MET A 185 3.56 3.42 -14.87
N PHE A 186 2.37 3.31 -15.46
CA PHE A 186 2.14 2.33 -16.52
C PHE A 186 2.99 2.63 -17.77
N LEU A 187 3.08 3.88 -18.17
CA LEU A 187 3.94 4.28 -19.29
C LEU A 187 5.40 3.95 -19.00
N ALA A 188 5.89 4.25 -17.79
CA ALA A 188 7.25 3.90 -17.39
C ALA A 188 7.47 2.39 -17.43
N LEU A 189 6.59 1.58 -16.83
CA LEU A 189 6.68 0.12 -16.81
C LEU A 189 6.72 -0.47 -18.22
N LEU A 190 5.77 -0.10 -19.07
CA LEU A 190 5.67 -0.65 -20.43
C LEU A 190 6.86 -0.24 -21.30
N LEU A 191 7.33 1.01 -21.19
CA LEU A 191 8.49 1.47 -21.93
C LEU A 191 9.79 0.83 -21.44
N ILE A 192 9.93 0.57 -20.13
CA ILE A 192 11.06 -0.19 -19.59
C ILE A 192 11.04 -1.62 -20.13
N ILE A 193 9.89 -2.31 -20.07
CA ILE A 193 9.74 -3.67 -20.63
C ILE A 193 10.11 -3.68 -22.11
N TYR A 194 9.59 -2.74 -22.90
CA TYR A 194 9.87 -2.63 -24.32
C TYR A 194 11.38 -2.45 -24.57
N HIS A 195 12.02 -1.55 -23.83
CA HIS A 195 13.45 -1.28 -24.00
C HIS A 195 14.33 -2.49 -23.62
N VAL A 196 14.07 -3.12 -22.47
CA VAL A 196 14.77 -4.33 -22.03
C VAL A 196 14.60 -5.48 -23.05
N THR A 197 13.40 -5.63 -23.60
CA THR A 197 13.11 -6.62 -24.65
C THR A 197 13.91 -6.32 -25.93
N SER A 198 14.02 -5.04 -26.31
CA SER A 198 14.83 -4.60 -27.45
C SER A 198 16.32 -4.87 -27.23
N GLU A 199 16.86 -4.60 -26.05
CA GLU A 199 18.26 -4.90 -25.71
C GLU A 199 18.57 -6.41 -25.73
N LEU A 200 17.57 -7.24 -25.40
CA LEU A 200 17.67 -8.69 -25.54
C LEU A 200 17.60 -9.17 -27.01
N ASN A 201 17.32 -8.29 -27.97
CA ASN A 201 17.04 -8.56 -29.37
C ASN A 201 15.87 -9.53 -29.58
N LEU A 202 14.83 -9.40 -28.75
CA LEU A 202 13.61 -10.21 -28.81
C LEU A 202 12.44 -9.36 -29.34
N SER A 203 11.63 -9.95 -30.21
CA SER A 203 10.30 -9.40 -30.48
C SER A 203 9.38 -9.61 -29.27
N LEU A 204 8.27 -8.85 -29.17
CA LEU A 204 7.33 -9.01 -28.05
C LEU A 204 6.81 -10.46 -27.92
N GLY A 205 6.52 -11.13 -29.04
CA GLY A 205 6.10 -12.54 -29.02
C GLY A 205 7.19 -13.48 -28.51
N GLN A 206 8.44 -13.28 -28.95
CA GLN A 206 9.58 -14.03 -28.46
C GLN A 206 9.86 -13.78 -26.98
N ALA A 207 9.68 -12.55 -26.50
CA ALA A 207 9.82 -12.22 -25.08
C ALA A 207 8.79 -12.98 -24.22
N VAL A 208 7.52 -13.02 -24.65
CA VAL A 208 6.48 -13.80 -23.96
C VAL A 208 6.84 -15.29 -23.92
N THR A 209 7.30 -15.86 -25.03
CA THR A 209 7.73 -17.26 -25.10
C THR A 209 8.95 -17.51 -24.22
N ALA A 210 9.94 -16.61 -24.22
CA ALA A 210 11.13 -16.71 -23.40
C ALA A 210 10.79 -16.66 -21.91
N ILE A 211 9.90 -15.73 -21.49
CA ILE A 211 9.42 -15.67 -20.11
C ILE A 211 8.69 -16.97 -19.74
N ALA A 212 7.78 -17.45 -20.59
CA ALA A 212 6.99 -18.66 -20.29
C ALA A 212 7.85 -19.92 -20.12
N ASN A 213 8.98 -19.99 -20.80
CA ASN A 213 9.92 -21.13 -20.76
C ASN A 213 11.03 -20.95 -19.71
N ASP A 214 11.10 -19.81 -19.03
CA ASP A 214 12.13 -19.58 -18.01
C ASP A 214 11.84 -20.41 -16.74
N SER A 215 12.89 -20.90 -16.09
CA SER A 215 12.80 -21.70 -14.86
C SER A 215 12.13 -20.95 -13.71
N HIS A 216 12.25 -19.61 -13.68
CA HIS A 216 11.63 -18.74 -12.67
C HIS A 216 10.17 -18.37 -12.96
N SER A 217 9.57 -18.91 -14.04
CA SER A 217 8.15 -18.67 -14.37
C SER A 217 7.18 -19.59 -13.62
N ARG A 218 7.68 -20.38 -12.68
CA ARG A 218 6.85 -21.22 -11.81
C ARG A 218 5.93 -20.36 -10.95
N ILE A 219 4.62 -20.52 -11.14
CA ILE A 219 3.60 -19.78 -10.38
C ILE A 219 3.13 -20.61 -9.19
N PHE A 220 2.78 -21.88 -9.39
CA PHE A 220 2.08 -22.69 -8.39
C PHE A 220 3.03 -23.63 -7.64
N ILE A 221 2.99 -23.56 -6.31
CA ILE A 221 3.75 -24.39 -5.37
C ILE A 221 2.77 -25.16 -4.51
N TRP A 222 2.47 -26.42 -4.92
CA TRP A 222 1.49 -27.29 -4.27
C TRP A 222 2.11 -28.29 -3.30
N ASP A 223 3.32 -28.68 -3.58
CA ASP A 223 4.04 -29.86 -3.09
C ASP A 223 4.72 -29.65 -1.72
N ASP A 224 4.98 -28.43 -1.34
CA ASP A 224 5.65 -28.10 -0.08
C ASP A 224 4.74 -27.38 0.90
N TRP A 225 4.14 -28.14 1.83
CA TRP A 225 3.32 -27.58 2.93
C TRP A 225 4.15 -26.85 3.99
N GLY A 226 5.45 -27.13 4.11
CA GLY A 226 6.38 -26.45 5.01
C GLY A 226 6.72 -25.05 4.51
N SER A 227 6.69 -24.84 3.20
CA SER A 227 7.03 -23.57 2.58
C SER A 227 6.01 -22.47 2.89
N LYS A 228 6.52 -21.26 3.09
CA LYS A 228 5.70 -20.04 3.13
C LYS A 228 5.03 -19.74 1.78
N LEU A 229 5.62 -20.24 0.69
CA LEU A 229 5.17 -20.02 -0.68
C LEU A 229 4.13 -21.05 -1.13
N ASN A 230 3.69 -21.97 -0.26
CA ASN A 230 2.63 -22.93 -0.60
C ASN A 230 1.36 -22.20 -1.09
N PHE A 231 0.74 -22.73 -2.15
CA PHE A 231 -0.43 -22.12 -2.80
C PHE A 231 -1.52 -21.74 -1.82
N TRP A 232 -1.95 -22.66 -0.97
CA TRP A 232 -3.07 -22.42 -0.07
C TRP A 232 -2.78 -21.34 0.95
N LYS A 233 -1.55 -21.31 1.48
CA LYS A 233 -1.12 -20.28 2.42
C LYS A 233 -1.11 -18.91 1.75
N MET A 234 -0.52 -18.80 0.56
CA MET A 234 -0.46 -17.54 -0.20
C MET A 234 -1.86 -17.07 -0.61
N PHE A 235 -2.68 -17.98 -1.12
CA PHE A 235 -4.03 -17.67 -1.60
C PHE A 235 -4.94 -17.16 -0.47
N PHE A 236 -5.04 -17.90 0.64
CA PHE A 236 -5.85 -17.46 1.78
C PHE A 236 -5.28 -16.19 2.43
N SER A 237 -3.97 -16.10 2.59
CA SER A 237 -3.35 -14.87 3.08
C SER A 237 -3.68 -13.68 2.19
N GLY A 238 -3.68 -13.85 0.88
CA GLY A 238 -4.07 -12.82 -0.08
C GLY A 238 -5.50 -12.31 0.16
N ILE A 239 -6.46 -13.20 0.38
CA ILE A 239 -7.86 -12.81 0.69
C ILE A 239 -7.90 -11.88 1.91
N PHE A 240 -7.29 -12.32 3.02
CA PHE A 240 -7.34 -11.56 4.28
C PHE A 240 -6.51 -10.28 4.23
N VAL A 241 -5.36 -10.29 3.56
CA VAL A 241 -4.53 -9.10 3.35
C VAL A 241 -5.33 -8.01 2.64
N VAL A 242 -6.05 -8.33 1.57
CA VAL A 242 -6.91 -7.37 0.86
C VAL A 242 -8.08 -6.89 1.72
N ILE A 243 -8.78 -7.80 2.40
CA ILE A 243 -9.87 -7.40 3.29
C ILE A 243 -9.37 -6.34 4.27
N VAL A 244 -8.19 -6.53 4.83
CA VAL A 244 -7.63 -5.66 5.87
C VAL A 244 -7.00 -4.40 5.27
N MET A 245 -6.07 -4.55 4.32
CA MET A 245 -5.30 -3.41 3.78
C MET A 245 -6.08 -2.60 2.74
N THR A 246 -7.27 -3.03 2.34
CA THR A 246 -8.17 -2.27 1.48
C THR A 246 -9.49 -2.01 2.20
N GLY A 247 -10.19 -3.06 2.62
CA GLY A 247 -11.54 -2.95 3.17
C GLY A 247 -11.61 -2.34 4.58
N LEU A 248 -10.59 -2.55 5.41
CA LEU A 248 -10.49 -2.02 6.77
C LEU A 248 -9.44 -0.88 6.89
N ASP A 249 -8.94 -0.41 5.77
CA ASP A 249 -7.99 0.71 5.68
C ASP A 249 -8.72 1.98 5.21
N GLN A 250 -8.70 3.03 6.05
CA GLN A 250 -9.39 4.29 5.75
C GLN A 250 -8.83 4.97 4.50
N ASP A 251 -7.53 4.85 4.20
CA ASP A 251 -6.92 5.46 3.02
C ASP A 251 -7.54 4.93 1.72
N MET A 252 -7.65 3.61 1.61
CA MET A 252 -8.24 2.97 0.42
C MET A 252 -9.76 3.19 0.37
N MET A 253 -10.43 3.03 1.51
CA MET A 253 -11.88 3.22 1.58
C MET A 253 -12.29 4.67 1.40
N GLN A 254 -11.49 5.63 1.85
CA GLN A 254 -11.79 7.05 1.64
C GLN A 254 -11.88 7.40 0.16
N LYS A 255 -11.01 6.83 -0.70
CA LYS A 255 -11.08 7.01 -2.16
C LYS A 255 -12.35 6.39 -2.71
N ASN A 256 -12.62 5.14 -2.39
CA ASN A 256 -13.80 4.42 -2.86
C ASN A 256 -15.12 5.11 -2.42
N LEU A 257 -15.18 5.61 -1.17
CA LEU A 257 -16.33 6.35 -0.64
C LEU A 257 -16.56 7.73 -1.30
N THR A 258 -15.67 8.20 -2.18
CA THR A 258 -15.90 9.38 -3.01
C THR A 258 -16.85 9.12 -4.18
N CYS A 259 -17.10 7.86 -4.53
CA CYS A 259 -18.06 7.47 -5.56
C CYS A 259 -19.48 7.87 -5.16
N LYS A 260 -20.30 8.22 -6.15
CA LYS A 260 -21.65 8.74 -5.92
C LYS A 260 -22.60 7.68 -5.35
N THR A 261 -22.52 6.47 -5.85
CA THR A 261 -23.44 5.37 -5.49
C THR A 261 -22.66 4.14 -5.04
N LEU A 262 -23.35 3.25 -4.29
CA LEU A 262 -22.80 1.94 -3.93
C LEU A 262 -22.41 1.13 -5.18
N ARG A 263 -23.24 1.17 -6.23
CA ARG A 263 -22.97 0.45 -7.49
C ARG A 263 -21.70 0.96 -8.17
N ASP A 264 -21.46 2.26 -8.15
CA ASP A 264 -20.22 2.85 -8.69
C ASP A 264 -19.01 2.42 -7.85
N ALA A 265 -19.14 2.42 -6.53
CA ALA A 265 -18.09 1.96 -5.62
C ALA A 265 -17.77 0.46 -5.79
N GLN A 266 -18.79 -0.37 -6.04
CA GLN A 266 -18.60 -1.79 -6.35
C GLN A 266 -17.91 -1.99 -7.71
N LYS A 267 -18.30 -1.22 -8.75
CA LYS A 267 -17.61 -1.25 -10.04
C LYS A 267 -16.14 -0.85 -9.91
N ASP A 268 -15.87 0.22 -9.17
CA ASP A 268 -14.51 0.65 -8.84
C ASP A 268 -13.72 -0.51 -8.21
N MET A 269 -14.23 -1.09 -7.12
CA MET A 269 -13.54 -2.14 -6.37
C MET A 269 -13.29 -3.39 -7.20
N CYS A 270 -14.26 -3.84 -8.00
CA CYS A 270 -14.11 -5.02 -8.86
C CYS A 270 -13.11 -4.75 -10.01
N THR A 271 -13.18 -3.58 -10.65
CA THR A 271 -12.25 -3.21 -11.72
C THR A 271 -10.82 -3.11 -11.22
N TYR A 272 -10.63 -2.44 -10.08
CA TYR A 272 -9.36 -2.33 -9.42
C TYR A 272 -8.80 -3.72 -9.04
N GLY A 273 -9.62 -4.58 -8.41
CA GLY A 273 -9.20 -5.91 -7.99
C GLY A 273 -8.80 -6.83 -9.15
N LEU A 274 -9.56 -6.81 -10.24
CA LEU A 274 -9.24 -7.60 -11.44
C LEU A 274 -7.97 -7.08 -12.16
N ALA A 275 -7.78 -5.76 -12.21
CA ALA A 275 -6.62 -5.17 -12.87
C ALA A 275 -5.31 -5.44 -12.10
N PHE A 276 -5.37 -5.72 -10.81
CA PHE A 276 -4.19 -5.90 -9.98
C PHE A 276 -3.36 -7.13 -10.37
N VAL A 277 -4.01 -8.21 -10.81
CA VAL A 277 -3.32 -9.46 -11.25
C VAL A 277 -2.47 -9.23 -12.49
N PRO A 278 -3.01 -8.74 -13.63
CA PRO A 278 -2.20 -8.53 -14.82
C PRO A 278 -1.09 -7.48 -14.61
N VAL A 279 -1.31 -6.50 -13.76
CA VAL A 279 -0.26 -5.51 -13.45
C VAL A 279 0.91 -6.15 -12.72
N ASN A 280 0.65 -7.00 -11.71
CA ASN A 280 1.73 -7.71 -11.03
C ASN A 280 2.40 -8.74 -11.95
N LEU A 281 1.67 -9.36 -12.87
CA LEU A 281 2.26 -10.22 -13.89
C LEU A 281 3.27 -9.45 -14.76
N LEU A 282 2.97 -8.20 -15.16
CA LEU A 282 3.92 -7.37 -15.91
C LEU A 282 5.18 -7.06 -15.09
N PHE A 283 5.05 -6.75 -13.80
CA PHE A 283 6.21 -6.51 -12.93
C PHE A 283 7.08 -7.75 -12.75
N LEU A 284 6.48 -8.92 -12.54
CA LEU A 284 7.21 -10.19 -12.43
C LEU A 284 7.87 -10.56 -13.75
N SER A 285 7.19 -10.33 -14.88
CA SER A 285 7.76 -10.52 -16.22
C SER A 285 8.97 -9.62 -16.46
N LEU A 286 8.91 -8.36 -16.01
CA LEU A 286 10.06 -7.46 -16.04
C LEU A 286 11.24 -8.04 -15.24
N GLY A 287 10.98 -8.66 -14.08
CA GLY A 287 12.03 -9.31 -13.27
C GLY A 287 12.77 -10.39 -14.04
N ILE A 288 12.05 -11.28 -14.74
CA ILE A 288 12.66 -12.33 -15.59
C ILE A 288 13.49 -11.71 -16.72
N LEU A 289 12.95 -10.73 -17.42
CA LEU A 289 13.65 -10.03 -18.49
C LEU A 289 14.94 -9.37 -18.00
N LEU A 290 14.93 -8.76 -16.81
CA LEU A 290 16.13 -8.19 -16.20
C LEU A 290 17.17 -9.24 -15.81
N MET A 291 16.74 -10.42 -15.34
CA MET A 291 17.64 -11.54 -15.07
C MET A 291 18.28 -12.07 -16.37
N MET A 292 17.49 -12.19 -17.44
CA MET A 292 18.00 -12.58 -18.75
C MET A 292 19.02 -11.56 -19.28
N LEU A 293 18.75 -10.27 -19.07
CA LEU A 293 19.67 -9.20 -19.46
C LEU A 293 20.96 -9.24 -18.63
N ALA A 294 20.86 -9.47 -17.31
CA ALA A 294 22.00 -9.63 -16.43
C ALA A 294 22.91 -10.78 -16.90
N ASN A 295 22.31 -11.92 -17.23
CA ASN A 295 23.03 -13.07 -17.76
C ASN A 295 23.70 -12.76 -19.11
N LYS A 296 23.03 -12.03 -20.01
CA LYS A 296 23.58 -11.64 -21.31
C LYS A 296 24.77 -10.70 -21.17
N GLU A 297 24.72 -9.75 -20.24
CA GLU A 297 25.75 -8.75 -19.99
C GLU A 297 26.86 -9.26 -19.04
N GLY A 298 26.72 -10.45 -18.47
CA GLY A 298 27.67 -11.00 -17.49
C GLY A 298 27.68 -10.24 -16.17
N ILE A 299 26.56 -9.58 -15.83
CA ILE A 299 26.39 -8.80 -14.59
C ILE A 299 25.89 -9.73 -13.49
N ALA A 300 26.53 -9.72 -12.33
CA ALA A 300 26.09 -10.49 -11.18
C ALA A 300 24.75 -9.95 -10.64
N ILE A 301 23.80 -10.86 -10.37
CA ILE A 301 22.52 -10.52 -9.75
C ILE A 301 22.79 -10.02 -8.33
N PRO A 302 22.22 -8.87 -7.91
CA PRO A 302 22.50 -8.28 -6.60
C PRO A 302 21.99 -9.17 -5.47
N GLN A 303 22.73 -9.20 -4.35
CA GLN A 303 22.30 -9.95 -3.14
C GLN A 303 20.97 -9.44 -2.58
N MET A 304 20.80 -8.12 -2.57
CA MET A 304 19.52 -7.48 -2.30
C MET A 304 18.71 -7.44 -3.60
N THR A 305 17.72 -8.30 -3.72
CA THR A 305 16.92 -8.44 -4.94
C THR A 305 16.15 -7.18 -5.31
N ASP A 306 15.87 -6.33 -4.34
CA ASP A 306 15.25 -5.01 -4.55
C ASP A 306 16.14 -4.06 -5.37
N ASP A 307 17.46 -4.33 -5.47
CA ASP A 307 18.38 -3.53 -6.27
C ASP A 307 18.41 -3.96 -7.76
N LEU A 308 17.68 -5.01 -8.16
CA LEU A 308 17.73 -5.54 -9.54
C LEU A 308 17.36 -4.48 -10.59
N LEU A 309 16.19 -3.87 -10.49
CA LEU A 309 15.77 -2.82 -11.42
C LEU A 309 16.56 -1.52 -11.24
N PRO A 310 16.77 -1.02 -9.99
CA PRO A 310 17.61 0.16 -9.77
C PRO A 310 19.04 0.05 -10.31
N MET A 311 19.66 -1.12 -10.23
CA MET A 311 21.00 -1.35 -10.74
C MET A 311 21.08 -1.04 -12.24
N PHE A 312 20.18 -1.59 -13.05
CA PHE A 312 20.15 -1.30 -14.49
C PHE A 312 19.79 0.14 -14.80
N ALA A 313 18.90 0.74 -13.99
CA ALA A 313 18.55 2.15 -14.15
C ALA A 313 19.70 3.10 -13.79
N ALA A 314 20.57 2.73 -12.82
CA ALA A 314 21.61 3.62 -12.30
C ALA A 314 22.94 3.51 -13.06
N THR A 315 23.31 2.33 -13.56
CA THR A 315 24.57 2.13 -14.29
C THR A 315 24.59 2.85 -15.65
N GLY A 316 23.43 3.28 -16.13
CA GLY A 316 23.31 3.92 -17.45
C GLY A 316 23.53 2.93 -18.62
N SER A 317 23.67 1.64 -18.33
CA SER A 317 23.81 0.58 -19.37
C SER A 317 22.61 0.59 -20.34
N LEU A 318 21.42 0.90 -19.82
CA LEU A 318 20.20 1.02 -20.61
C LEU A 318 19.91 2.46 -21.11
N GLY A 319 20.86 3.39 -20.94
CA GLY A 319 20.75 4.76 -21.45
C GLY A 319 19.91 5.70 -20.59
N THR A 320 20.01 7.00 -20.90
CA THR A 320 19.36 8.09 -20.13
C THR A 320 17.84 7.97 -20.10
N LEU A 321 17.22 7.39 -21.12
CA LEU A 321 15.77 7.22 -21.18
C LEU A 321 15.25 6.35 -20.03
N ILE A 322 15.91 5.23 -19.75
CA ILE A 322 15.50 4.32 -18.67
C ILE A 322 15.69 4.97 -17.30
N ILE A 323 16.72 5.74 -17.09
CA ILE A 323 16.91 6.51 -15.86
C ILE A 323 15.71 7.44 -15.63
N VAL A 324 15.28 8.15 -16.66
CA VAL A 324 14.13 9.07 -16.60
C VAL A 324 12.84 8.31 -16.32
N LEU A 325 12.56 7.23 -17.05
CA LEU A 325 11.36 6.42 -16.89
C LEU A 325 11.29 5.77 -15.51
N PHE A 326 12.41 5.19 -15.05
CA PHE A 326 12.50 4.64 -13.70
C PHE A 326 12.22 5.70 -12.64
N THR A 327 12.84 6.88 -12.77
CA THR A 327 12.64 7.99 -11.83
C THR A 327 11.17 8.43 -11.80
N ILE A 328 10.52 8.58 -12.96
CA ILE A 328 9.10 8.93 -13.04
C ILE A 328 8.26 7.84 -12.40
N GLY A 329 8.50 6.56 -12.73
CA GLY A 329 7.74 5.43 -12.21
C GLY A 329 7.81 5.34 -10.68
N ILE A 330 9.02 5.39 -10.12
CA ILE A 330 9.20 5.29 -8.66
C ILE A 330 8.67 6.52 -7.91
N VAL A 331 8.84 7.70 -8.45
CA VAL A 331 8.31 8.94 -7.86
C VAL A 331 6.78 8.90 -7.90
N ALA A 332 6.19 8.61 -9.06
CA ALA A 332 4.73 8.58 -9.23
C ALA A 332 4.06 7.60 -8.25
N THR A 333 4.52 6.37 -8.19
CA THR A 333 3.94 5.33 -7.31
C THR A 333 4.11 5.64 -5.83
N SER A 334 5.22 6.25 -5.46
CA SER A 334 5.55 6.54 -4.06
C SER A 334 4.78 7.72 -3.52
N PHE A 335 4.64 8.76 -4.33
CA PHE A 335 3.89 9.95 -3.93
C PHE A 335 2.40 9.65 -3.83
N SER A 336 1.82 8.86 -4.74
CA SER A 336 0.43 8.40 -4.65
C SER A 336 0.13 7.62 -3.36
N SER A 337 1.08 6.84 -2.88
CA SER A 337 0.91 6.11 -1.61
C SER A 337 1.06 7.01 -0.38
N ALA A 338 2.03 7.93 -0.39
CA ALA A 338 2.33 8.77 0.76
C ALA A 338 1.32 9.92 0.95
N ASP A 339 0.88 10.56 -0.15
CA ASP A 339 -0.08 11.66 -0.11
C ASP A 339 -1.47 11.18 0.34
N SER A 340 -1.86 10.00 -0.12
CA SER A 340 -3.09 9.33 0.29
C SER A 340 -3.06 8.97 1.78
N ALA A 341 -1.97 8.36 2.25
CA ALA A 341 -1.80 8.04 3.67
C ALA A 341 -1.87 9.30 4.54
N MET A 342 -1.18 10.38 4.17
CA MET A 342 -1.17 11.62 4.92
C MET A 342 -2.56 12.27 4.99
N THR A 343 -3.34 12.17 3.91
CA THR A 343 -4.73 12.66 3.87
C THR A 343 -5.66 11.80 4.73
N ALA A 344 -5.52 10.47 4.69
CA ALA A 344 -6.30 9.54 5.48
C ALA A 344 -6.01 9.65 6.99
N LEU A 345 -4.72 9.79 7.36
CA LEU A 345 -4.31 10.05 8.74
C LEU A 345 -4.92 11.35 9.27
N THR A 346 -4.89 12.42 8.47
CA THR A 346 -5.52 13.70 8.82
C THR A 346 -7.02 13.55 9.01
N THR A 347 -7.68 12.82 8.11
CA THR A 347 -9.12 12.57 8.16
C THR A 347 -9.50 11.79 9.42
N SER A 348 -8.84 10.65 9.66
CA SER A 348 -9.15 9.82 10.82
C SER A 348 -8.85 10.53 12.15
N TRP A 349 -7.75 11.28 12.23
CA TRP A 349 -7.48 12.09 13.42
C TRP A 349 -8.55 13.12 13.70
N CYS A 350 -8.93 13.92 12.70
CA CYS A 350 -9.92 14.99 12.88
C CYS A 350 -11.33 14.44 13.13
N VAL A 351 -11.71 13.39 12.41
CA VAL A 351 -13.09 12.85 12.46
C VAL A 351 -13.25 11.82 13.57
N ASP A 352 -12.31 10.86 13.70
CA ASP A 352 -12.46 9.72 14.61
C ASP A 352 -11.90 10.00 15.99
N ILE A 353 -10.73 10.63 16.10
CA ILE A 353 -10.08 10.87 17.39
C ILE A 353 -10.60 12.16 18.05
N MET A 354 -10.55 13.27 17.31
CA MET A 354 -10.97 14.58 17.84
C MET A 354 -12.45 14.85 17.72
N GLU A 355 -13.18 14.12 16.87
CA GLU A 355 -14.64 14.28 16.60
C GLU A 355 -15.03 15.70 16.16
N ARG A 356 -14.13 16.40 15.45
CA ARG A 356 -14.27 17.80 15.01
C ARG A 356 -14.13 17.91 13.49
N LYS A 357 -15.01 17.24 12.73
CA LYS A 357 -14.97 17.21 11.25
C LYS A 357 -15.09 18.58 10.58
N ASP A 358 -15.76 19.53 11.23
CA ASP A 358 -16.04 20.85 10.65
C ASP A 358 -14.96 21.90 10.99
N ASP A 359 -13.98 21.57 11.84
CA ASP A 359 -12.90 22.48 12.24
C ASP A 359 -11.77 22.50 11.19
N GLU A 360 -11.80 23.51 10.32
CA GLU A 360 -10.80 23.69 9.27
C GLU A 360 -9.42 24.04 9.82
N LYS A 361 -9.33 24.76 10.94
CA LYS A 361 -8.06 25.11 11.58
C LYS A 361 -7.37 23.87 12.14
N LEU A 362 -8.16 23.02 12.82
CA LEU A 362 -7.67 21.74 13.32
C LEU A 362 -7.16 20.89 12.16
N ARG A 363 -7.94 20.73 11.09
CA ARG A 363 -7.54 19.95 9.90
C ARG A 363 -6.21 20.41 9.32
N LYS A 364 -6.04 21.72 9.11
CA LYS A 364 -4.79 22.29 8.56
C LYS A 364 -3.59 22.03 9.46
N ARG A 365 -3.76 22.20 10.79
CA ARG A 365 -2.69 21.93 11.77
C ARG A 365 -2.35 20.44 11.85
N THR A 366 -3.35 19.58 11.88
CA THR A 366 -3.18 18.12 11.89
C THR A 366 -2.47 17.64 10.64
N HIS A 367 -2.81 18.17 9.46
CA HIS A 367 -2.17 17.78 8.21
C HIS A 367 -0.68 18.18 8.18
N LEU A 368 -0.32 19.35 8.71
CA LEU A 368 1.07 19.73 8.90
C LEU A 368 1.76 18.86 9.95
N GLY A 369 1.08 18.58 11.07
CA GLY A 369 1.61 17.71 12.13
C GLY A 369 1.96 16.31 11.62
N PHE A 370 1.09 15.70 10.81
CA PHE A 370 1.39 14.40 10.19
C PHE A 370 2.54 14.50 9.17
N ALA A 371 2.65 15.58 8.41
CA ALA A 371 3.80 15.77 7.53
C ALA A 371 5.14 15.80 8.32
N LEU A 372 5.19 16.54 9.42
CA LEU A 372 6.36 16.57 10.30
C LEU A 372 6.64 15.20 10.93
N LEU A 373 5.58 14.52 11.41
CA LEU A 373 5.70 13.20 12.01
C LEU A 373 6.20 12.15 10.98
N PHE A 374 5.77 12.26 9.72
CA PHE A 374 6.28 11.42 8.63
C PHE A 374 7.80 11.59 8.47
N VAL A 375 8.30 12.83 8.45
CA VAL A 375 9.75 13.09 8.38
C VAL A 375 10.47 12.42 9.55
N VAL A 376 9.96 12.58 10.78
CA VAL A 376 10.59 11.99 11.98
C VAL A 376 10.62 10.46 11.89
N VAL A 377 9.51 9.82 11.50
CA VAL A 377 9.44 8.36 11.39
C VAL A 377 10.35 7.83 10.29
N ILE A 378 10.42 8.49 9.13
CA ILE A 378 11.33 8.12 8.03
C ILE A 378 12.79 8.20 8.47
N LEU A 379 13.18 9.29 9.15
CA LEU A 379 14.56 9.46 9.65
C LEU A 379 14.89 8.45 10.76
N GLY A 380 13.94 8.17 11.66
CA GLY A 380 14.08 7.15 12.69
C GLY A 380 14.24 5.75 12.10
N PHE A 381 13.47 5.41 11.07
CA PHE A 381 13.58 4.12 10.40
C PHE A 381 14.94 3.93 9.72
N LYS A 382 15.52 4.98 9.14
CA LYS A 382 16.88 4.94 8.59
C LYS A 382 17.93 4.50 9.61
N MET A 383 17.74 4.84 10.90
CA MET A 383 18.71 4.49 11.95
C MET A 383 18.63 3.02 12.38
N VAL A 384 17.50 2.36 12.14
CA VAL A 384 17.20 1.02 12.68
C VAL A 384 17.23 -0.07 11.60
N ASN A 385 17.12 0.27 10.32
CA ASN A 385 16.86 -0.70 9.26
C ASN A 385 18.08 -1.55 8.89
N SER A 386 17.91 -2.88 9.04
CA SER A 386 18.84 -3.93 8.61
C SER A 386 18.16 -5.07 7.80
N THR A 387 16.86 -4.98 7.50
CA THR A 387 16.07 -6.06 6.90
C THR A 387 15.38 -5.65 5.60
N SER A 388 14.89 -6.62 4.83
CA SER A 388 14.01 -6.38 3.68
C SER A 388 12.83 -5.52 4.07
N VAL A 389 12.60 -4.44 3.32
CA VAL A 389 11.54 -3.46 3.64
C VAL A 389 10.15 -4.05 3.44
N ILE A 390 9.97 -4.92 2.45
CA ILE A 390 8.68 -5.61 2.25
C ILE A 390 8.34 -6.47 3.46
N ASP A 391 9.28 -7.27 3.94
CA ASP A 391 9.06 -8.12 5.10
C ASP A 391 8.72 -7.28 6.34
N ALA A 392 9.44 -6.17 6.55
CA ALA A 392 9.14 -5.26 7.66
C ALA A 392 7.71 -4.69 7.58
N ILE A 393 7.24 -4.31 6.39
CA ILE A 393 5.87 -3.81 6.20
C ILE A 393 4.84 -4.89 6.53
N TYR A 394 5.00 -6.10 6.03
CA TYR A 394 4.03 -7.18 6.28
C TYR A 394 4.03 -7.61 7.74
N ILE A 395 5.17 -7.62 8.41
CA ILE A 395 5.26 -7.88 9.84
C ILE A 395 4.50 -6.79 10.61
N ILE A 396 4.77 -5.51 10.36
CA ILE A 396 4.07 -4.40 10.99
C ILE A 396 2.56 -4.50 10.74
N CYS A 397 2.15 -4.77 9.50
CA CYS A 397 0.76 -4.96 9.13
C CYS A 397 0.11 -6.12 9.89
N SER A 398 0.78 -7.27 10.01
CA SER A 398 0.24 -8.45 10.67
C SER A 398 -0.06 -8.19 12.16
N TYR A 399 0.79 -7.41 12.83
CA TYR A 399 0.58 -7.07 14.24
C TYR A 399 -0.41 -5.92 14.46
N THR A 400 -0.48 -4.96 13.56
CA THR A 400 -1.29 -3.75 13.75
C THR A 400 -2.68 -3.83 13.12
N TYR A 401 -2.84 -4.52 11.99
CA TYR A 401 -4.14 -4.73 11.36
C TYR A 401 -4.90 -5.97 11.86
N GLY A 402 -4.21 -6.92 12.50
CA GLY A 402 -4.87 -8.10 13.09
C GLY A 402 -6.01 -7.74 14.05
N PRO A 403 -5.81 -6.83 15.02
CA PRO A 403 -6.89 -6.37 15.87
C PRO A 403 -8.06 -5.73 15.12
N LEU A 404 -7.80 -4.99 14.03
CA LEU A 404 -8.86 -4.44 13.19
C LEU A 404 -9.67 -5.55 12.51
N LEU A 405 -9.00 -6.58 11.98
CA LEU A 405 -9.67 -7.74 11.40
C LEU A 405 -10.61 -8.40 12.41
N GLY A 406 -10.14 -8.65 13.63
CA GLY A 406 -10.94 -9.26 14.69
C GLY A 406 -12.14 -8.40 15.11
N LEU A 407 -11.95 -7.08 15.28
CA LEU A 407 -13.02 -6.14 15.61
C LEU A 407 -14.11 -6.09 14.54
N PHE A 408 -13.73 -5.96 13.27
CA PHE A 408 -14.69 -5.91 12.17
C PHE A 408 -15.37 -7.25 11.94
N ALA A 409 -14.63 -8.36 11.99
CA ALA A 409 -15.19 -9.69 11.87
C ALA A 409 -16.23 -9.96 12.97
N PHE A 410 -15.89 -9.62 14.24
CA PHE A 410 -16.84 -9.78 15.35
C PHE A 410 -18.08 -8.91 15.14
N GLY A 411 -17.93 -7.65 14.74
CA GLY A 411 -19.03 -6.75 14.49
C GLY A 411 -19.95 -7.19 13.35
N LEU A 412 -19.38 -7.74 12.27
CA LEU A 412 -20.12 -8.15 11.06
C LEU A 412 -20.79 -9.51 11.21
N PHE A 413 -20.10 -10.50 11.77
CA PHE A 413 -20.56 -11.89 11.78
C PHE A 413 -21.30 -12.30 13.05
N THR A 414 -21.31 -11.44 14.10
CA THR A 414 -22.04 -11.73 15.33
C THR A 414 -23.09 -10.66 15.61
N ARG A 415 -24.07 -11.00 16.46
CA ARG A 415 -25.03 -10.03 17.02
C ARG A 415 -24.72 -9.65 18.46
N TRP A 416 -23.71 -10.26 19.07
CA TRP A 416 -23.38 -10.07 20.47
C TRP A 416 -22.83 -8.68 20.74
N GLN A 417 -23.14 -8.15 21.91
CA GLN A 417 -22.54 -6.94 22.46
C GLN A 417 -21.28 -7.33 23.24
N VAL A 418 -20.30 -6.44 23.28
CA VAL A 418 -19.05 -6.63 24.03
C VAL A 418 -19.00 -5.62 25.18
N LYS A 419 -18.31 -5.95 26.27
CA LYS A 419 -17.92 -4.97 27.29
C LYS A 419 -16.93 -3.99 26.67
N ASP A 420 -17.42 -2.83 26.21
CA ASP A 420 -16.62 -1.85 25.44
C ASP A 420 -15.32 -1.45 26.16
N ARG A 421 -15.31 -1.49 27.51
CA ARG A 421 -14.10 -1.23 28.33
C ARG A 421 -12.98 -2.26 28.11
N ALA A 422 -13.30 -3.49 27.73
CA ALA A 422 -12.32 -4.54 27.51
C ALA A 422 -11.65 -4.46 26.11
N VAL A 423 -12.29 -3.83 25.15
CA VAL A 423 -11.84 -3.81 23.75
C VAL A 423 -10.42 -3.29 23.58
N PRO A 424 -10.00 -2.16 24.17
CA PRO A 424 -8.61 -1.68 24.01
C PRO A 424 -7.57 -2.69 24.52
N TYR A 425 -7.86 -3.33 25.66
CA TYR A 425 -6.96 -4.34 26.25
C TYR A 425 -6.85 -5.59 25.38
N ILE A 426 -7.97 -6.07 24.84
CA ILE A 426 -7.99 -7.22 23.92
C ILE A 426 -7.15 -6.89 22.67
N ALA A 427 -7.35 -5.71 22.10
CA ALA A 427 -6.64 -5.28 20.89
C ALA A 427 -5.12 -5.13 21.10
N ILE A 428 -4.67 -4.79 22.32
CA ILE A 428 -3.24 -4.70 22.67
C ILE A 428 -2.67 -6.08 23.02
N VAL A 429 -3.42 -6.90 23.72
CA VAL A 429 -2.95 -8.22 24.19
C VAL A 429 -2.86 -9.22 23.03
N SER A 430 -3.77 -9.17 22.06
CA SER A 430 -3.76 -10.10 20.92
C SER A 430 -2.46 -10.09 20.12
N PRO A 431 -1.89 -8.96 19.69
CA PRO A 431 -0.58 -8.92 19.04
C PRO A 431 0.56 -9.47 19.93
N VAL A 432 0.50 -9.22 21.23
CA VAL A 432 1.51 -9.74 22.19
C VAL A 432 1.46 -11.26 22.26
N ILE A 433 0.27 -11.84 22.38
CA ILE A 433 0.07 -13.30 22.36
C ILE A 433 0.52 -13.86 21.00
N CYS A 434 0.17 -13.18 19.91
CA CYS A 434 0.56 -13.58 18.55
C CYS A 434 2.08 -13.63 18.39
N PHE A 435 2.79 -12.63 18.91
CA PHE A 435 4.26 -12.59 18.93
C PHE A 435 4.86 -13.73 19.78
N ALA A 436 4.27 -14.02 20.94
CA ALA A 436 4.71 -15.15 21.77
C ALA A 436 4.53 -16.49 21.04
N ILE A 437 3.38 -16.70 20.38
CA ILE A 437 3.11 -17.92 19.60
C ILE A 437 4.13 -18.05 18.46
N GLU A 438 4.37 -16.98 17.69
CA GLU A 438 5.35 -16.98 16.61
C GLU A 438 6.75 -17.35 17.12
N THR A 439 7.19 -16.71 18.22
CA THR A 439 8.51 -16.94 18.81
C THR A 439 8.66 -18.38 19.31
N ILE A 440 7.67 -18.90 20.01
CA ILE A 440 7.66 -20.26 20.53
C ILE A 440 7.65 -21.29 19.40
N THR A 441 6.77 -21.09 18.39
CA THR A 441 6.68 -21.99 17.24
C THR A 441 8.01 -22.03 16.47
N LYS A 442 8.62 -20.88 16.27
CA LYS A 442 9.94 -20.80 15.63
C LYS A 442 11.01 -21.58 16.40
N GLN A 443 11.02 -21.48 17.72
CA GLN A 443 12.01 -22.17 18.56
C GLN A 443 11.80 -23.69 18.59
N ILE A 444 10.54 -24.14 18.63
CA ILE A 444 10.23 -25.59 18.78
C ILE A 444 10.28 -26.32 17.44
N THR A 445 9.71 -25.73 16.39
CA THR A 445 9.51 -26.42 15.11
C THR A 445 10.38 -25.88 13.97
N GLY A 446 11.09 -24.76 14.18
CA GLY A 446 11.80 -24.05 13.13
C GLY A 446 10.85 -23.34 12.13
N TYR A 447 9.53 -23.44 12.30
CA TYR A 447 8.56 -22.85 11.40
C TYR A 447 8.48 -21.32 11.62
N HIS A 448 8.58 -20.58 10.51
CA HIS A 448 8.38 -19.14 10.48
C HIS A 448 7.03 -18.82 9.85
N PHE A 449 6.18 -18.15 10.64
CA PHE A 449 4.92 -17.63 10.08
C PHE A 449 5.21 -16.65 8.94
N GLY A 450 4.37 -16.72 7.91
CA GLY A 450 4.30 -15.76 6.82
C GLY A 450 3.17 -14.76 7.01
N TYR A 451 2.46 -14.49 5.94
CA TYR A 451 1.32 -13.55 5.95
C TYR A 451 0.08 -14.08 6.70
N GLU A 452 0.01 -15.37 7.00
CA GLU A 452 -1.02 -16.00 7.83
C GLU A 452 -1.00 -15.53 9.28
N LEU A 453 0.07 -14.90 9.75
CA LEU A 453 0.17 -14.27 11.08
C LEU A 453 -0.94 -13.24 11.30
N LEU A 454 -1.34 -12.53 10.25
CA LEU A 454 -2.45 -11.59 10.27
C LEU A 454 -3.77 -12.28 10.65
N ILE A 455 -4.01 -13.47 10.10
CA ILE A 455 -5.23 -14.25 10.35
C ILE A 455 -5.24 -14.72 11.80
N LEU A 456 -4.10 -15.23 12.28
CA LEU A 456 -3.93 -15.67 13.67
C LEU A 456 -4.24 -14.52 14.65
N ASN A 457 -3.65 -13.35 14.44
CA ASN A 457 -3.85 -12.19 15.30
C ASN A 457 -5.32 -11.71 15.26
N GLY A 458 -5.95 -11.71 14.08
CA GLY A 458 -7.38 -11.42 13.93
C GLY A 458 -8.26 -12.42 14.69
N ALA A 459 -7.94 -13.72 14.61
CA ALA A 459 -8.66 -14.77 15.33
C ALA A 459 -8.50 -14.65 16.86
N LEU A 460 -7.30 -14.32 17.35
CA LEU A 460 -7.07 -14.06 18.77
C LEU A 460 -7.88 -12.88 19.27
N THR A 461 -7.94 -11.80 18.50
CA THR A 461 -8.77 -10.65 18.83
C THR A 461 -10.26 -11.01 18.83
N PHE A 462 -10.74 -11.74 17.82
CA PHE A 462 -12.13 -12.21 17.77
C PHE A 462 -12.46 -13.10 18.99
N ALA A 463 -11.60 -14.05 19.34
CA ALA A 463 -11.77 -14.92 20.50
C ALA A 463 -11.81 -14.11 21.81
N GLY A 464 -10.92 -13.13 21.97
CA GLY A 464 -10.94 -12.22 23.10
C GLY A 464 -12.26 -11.46 23.22
N LEU A 465 -12.78 -10.93 22.13
CA LEU A 465 -14.08 -10.25 22.09
C LEU A 465 -15.23 -11.21 22.44
N PHE A 466 -15.15 -12.46 22.01
CA PHE A 466 -16.14 -13.49 22.31
C PHE A 466 -16.17 -13.83 23.82
N ILE A 467 -15.01 -13.93 24.46
CA ILE A 467 -14.91 -14.18 25.90
C ILE A 467 -15.53 -13.02 26.71
N PHE A 468 -15.29 -11.78 26.29
CA PHE A 468 -15.79 -10.58 26.99
C PHE A 468 -17.14 -10.08 26.45
N ARG A 469 -17.90 -10.94 25.75
CA ARG A 469 -19.27 -10.61 25.33
C ARG A 469 -20.18 -10.37 26.53
N LYS A 470 -21.17 -9.53 26.37
CA LYS A 470 -22.25 -9.39 27.35
C LYS A 470 -23.15 -10.62 27.21
N LEU A 471 -23.28 -11.37 28.28
CA LEU A 471 -24.33 -12.37 28.40
C LEU A 471 -25.66 -11.57 28.48
N GLN A 472 -26.59 -11.86 27.59
CA GLN A 472 -27.93 -11.28 27.60
C GLN A 472 -28.70 -11.77 28.79
#